data_a09fde197d8cb2290a7486023d041752
#
_entry.id   a09fde197d8cb2290a7486023d041752
#
_cell.length_a   1.000
_cell.length_b   1.000
_cell.length_c   1.000
_cell.angle_alpha   90.00
_cell.angle_beta   90.00
_cell.angle_gamma   90.00
#
_symmetry.space_group_name_H-M   'P 1'
#
loop_
_entity.id
_entity.type
_entity.pdbx_description
1 polymer ?
#
loop_
_entity_poly.entity_id
_entity_poly.type
_entity_poly.pdbx_seq_one_letter_code
_entity_poly.pdbx_strand_id
1 'polypeptide(L)'
;MKYIFLAFSICFSYSQDDLLDILNDGAVNVEYVQSAFKGTRVANAQSLEIPAPKVLQFMIQHRFGSIENGFYDLFGTDYAAIRYDFSYGFNDVFALGAGRSSFDKVYDIFLKTKLLRQSKGVKNFPISVVLFNDIGIKTNRKSEQTPALKENFSNRLLYINQLIIGRKFNRNLSLQVLPTVIHRNLVLTPDEKHQLASLGFAGRYKITNQFSINADYFIPLDNRDSNYKNSFAVGFDYETGGHVFQVMLSNAQGPYEFTFIEEANGDPSSGKLYLGFNISRAFSFKGNDSETW
;
A
#
# COMPACT_ATOMS: atom_id res chain seq x y z
N MET A 1 -31.56 -1.72 11.08
CA MET A 1 -30.62 -2.44 11.97
C MET A 1 -29.46 -1.51 12.26
N LYS A 2 -29.25 -1.17 13.55
CA LYS A 2 -28.19 -0.24 13.97
C LYS A 2 -26.87 -1.02 14.01
N TYR A 3 -25.94 -0.68 13.15
CA TYR A 3 -24.58 -1.23 13.20
C TYR A 3 -23.78 -0.45 14.22
N ILE A 4 -23.37 -1.15 15.28
CA ILE A 4 -22.47 -0.63 16.32
C ILE A 4 -21.06 -0.67 15.72
N PHE A 5 -20.50 0.50 15.48
CA PHE A 5 -19.06 0.67 15.25
C PHE A 5 -18.33 0.40 16.56
N LEU A 6 -17.76 -0.79 16.70
CA LEU A 6 -16.87 -1.09 17.82
C LEU A 6 -15.52 -0.42 17.54
N ALA A 7 -15.37 0.80 18.00
CA ALA A 7 -14.06 1.45 18.10
C ALA A 7 -13.26 0.69 19.18
N PHE A 8 -12.33 -0.14 18.76
CA PHE A 8 -11.38 -0.79 19.64
C PHE A 8 -10.36 0.25 20.11
N SER A 9 -10.70 1.01 21.15
CA SER A 9 -9.74 1.83 21.91
C SER A 9 -8.86 0.90 22.73
N ILE A 10 -7.70 0.54 22.18
CA ILE A 10 -6.66 -0.14 22.96
C ILE A 10 -5.91 0.96 23.71
N CYS A 11 -6.29 1.18 24.97
CA CYS A 11 -5.49 1.92 25.91
C CYS A 11 -4.25 1.09 26.26
N PHE A 12 -3.09 1.43 25.72
CA PHE A 12 -1.82 0.92 26.19
C PHE A 12 -1.48 1.63 27.52
N SER A 13 -1.71 0.93 28.62
CA SER A 13 -1.12 1.31 29.92
C SER A 13 0.37 0.98 29.83
N TYR A 14 1.20 1.98 29.67
CA TYR A 14 2.64 1.82 29.85
C TYR A 14 2.91 1.62 31.34
N SER A 15 3.36 0.42 31.70
CA SER A 15 3.82 0.12 33.04
C SER A 15 5.08 0.95 33.36
N GLN A 16 5.13 1.54 34.55
CA GLN A 16 6.27 2.32 35.03
C GLN A 16 7.48 1.46 35.44
N ASP A 17 7.48 0.17 35.20
CA ASP A 17 8.60 -0.75 35.50
C ASP A 17 9.83 -0.50 34.59
N ASP A 18 9.70 0.30 33.52
CA ASP A 18 10.80 0.58 32.58
C ASP A 18 11.87 1.55 33.09
N LEU A 19 11.60 2.26 34.22
CA LEU A 19 12.55 3.24 34.79
C LEU A 19 13.61 2.58 35.69
N LEU A 20 13.33 1.43 36.27
CA LEU A 20 14.27 0.69 37.12
C LEU A 20 15.28 -0.12 36.29
N ASP A 21 14.89 -0.55 35.05
CA ASP A 21 15.79 -1.26 34.15
C ASP A 21 16.83 -0.33 33.47
N ILE A 22 16.57 0.98 33.42
CA ILE A 22 17.51 1.99 32.88
C ILE A 22 18.68 2.25 33.84
N LEU A 23 18.55 1.92 35.12
CA LEU A 23 19.57 2.12 36.16
C LEU A 23 20.54 0.93 36.31
N ASN A 24 20.27 -0.19 35.67
CA ASN A 24 21.19 -1.33 35.63
C ASN A 24 22.13 -1.19 34.41
N ASP A 25 23.36 -0.83 34.70
CA ASP A 25 24.49 -0.66 33.80
C ASP A 25 24.73 -1.87 32.87
N GLY A 26 24.25 -1.72 31.68
CA GLY A 26 24.50 -2.57 30.54
C GLY A 26 23.53 -2.13 29.47
N ALA A 27 23.97 -1.26 28.54
CA ALA A 27 23.14 -0.71 27.49
C ALA A 27 22.39 -1.82 26.72
N VAL A 28 21.21 -2.14 27.22
CA VAL A 28 20.32 -3.14 26.68
C VAL A 28 19.60 -2.50 25.49
N ASN A 29 20.29 -2.46 24.35
CA ASN A 29 19.78 -1.82 23.16
C ASN A 29 18.78 -2.75 22.44
N VAL A 30 17.56 -2.23 22.21
CA VAL A 30 16.63 -2.80 21.25
C VAL A 30 17.01 -2.29 19.86
N GLU A 31 17.52 -3.17 19.02
CA GLU A 31 17.85 -2.83 17.63
C GLU A 31 16.66 -3.14 16.72
N TYR A 32 15.99 -2.08 16.23
CA TYR A 32 14.91 -2.23 15.27
C TYR A 32 15.46 -2.50 13.87
N VAL A 33 14.86 -3.49 13.18
CA VAL A 33 15.18 -3.80 11.79
C VAL A 33 14.75 -2.65 10.90
N GLN A 34 15.70 -2.15 10.12
CA GLN A 34 15.50 -1.04 9.19
C GLN A 34 15.30 -1.53 7.77
N SER A 35 14.49 -0.79 6.98
CA SER A 35 14.37 -0.93 5.53
C SER A 35 14.12 -2.37 5.06
N ALA A 36 12.99 -2.96 5.47
CA ALA A 36 12.54 -4.23 4.91
C ALA A 36 12.26 -4.08 3.41
N PHE A 37 11.67 -2.94 3.02
CA PHE A 37 11.41 -2.56 1.63
C PHE A 37 12.08 -1.22 1.30
N LYS A 38 12.15 -0.86 0.01
CA LYS A 38 12.76 0.40 -0.47
C LYS A 38 11.84 1.60 -0.24
N GLY A 39 10.54 1.42 -0.40
CA GLY A 39 9.54 2.46 -0.30
C GLY A 39 8.26 1.97 0.34
N THR A 40 7.26 2.83 0.37
CA THR A 40 5.94 2.55 0.96
C THR A 40 5.09 1.59 0.15
N ARG A 41 5.54 1.24 -1.08
CA ARG A 41 4.94 0.21 -1.96
C ARG A 41 5.96 -0.86 -2.32
N VAL A 42 5.50 -2.11 -2.50
CA VAL A 42 6.33 -3.20 -3.05
C VAL A 42 6.32 -3.14 -4.58
N ALA A 43 5.20 -3.33 -5.21
CA ALA A 43 4.92 -3.01 -6.59
C ALA A 43 3.56 -2.30 -6.64
N ASN A 44 2.43 -3.04 -6.62
CA ASN A 44 1.11 -2.50 -6.34
C ASN A 44 0.83 -2.47 -4.83
N ALA A 45 1.24 -3.51 -4.10
CA ALA A 45 0.93 -3.70 -2.69
C ALA A 45 1.54 -2.63 -1.78
N GLN A 46 0.86 -2.29 -0.70
CA GLN A 46 1.43 -1.54 0.42
C GLN A 46 2.60 -2.32 1.04
N SER A 47 3.64 -1.64 1.49
CA SER A 47 4.76 -2.24 2.23
C SER A 47 4.68 -1.97 3.74
N LEU A 48 5.57 -2.59 4.51
CA LEU A 48 5.75 -2.28 5.94
C LEU A 48 6.28 -0.87 6.23
N GLU A 49 6.78 -0.17 5.19
CA GLU A 49 7.42 1.12 5.39
C GLU A 49 6.39 2.27 5.46
N ILE A 50 6.72 3.26 6.27
CA ILE A 50 6.07 4.57 6.35
C ILE A 50 7.15 5.64 6.15
N PRO A 51 6.80 6.86 5.70
CA PRO A 51 7.75 7.97 5.70
C PRO A 51 8.34 8.20 7.10
N ALA A 52 9.60 8.59 7.16
CA ALA A 52 10.25 8.92 8.43
C ALA A 52 9.58 10.13 9.11
N PRO A 53 9.78 10.36 10.40
CA PRO A 53 9.26 11.53 11.10
C PRO A 53 9.61 12.85 10.40
N LYS A 54 8.63 13.74 10.23
CA LYS A 54 8.77 15.04 9.55
C LYS A 54 9.19 14.93 8.07
N VAL A 55 8.90 13.80 7.43
CA VAL A 55 9.14 13.60 6.00
C VAL A 55 7.80 13.52 5.27
N LEU A 56 7.64 14.32 4.24
CA LEU A 56 6.59 14.19 3.23
C LEU A 56 7.13 13.36 2.07
N GLN A 57 6.47 12.26 1.77
CA GLN A 57 6.70 11.50 0.55
C GLN A 57 5.64 11.88 -0.48
N PHE A 58 6.09 12.22 -1.67
CA PHE A 58 5.26 12.33 -2.87
C PHE A 58 5.53 11.12 -3.75
N MET A 59 4.46 10.50 -4.28
CA MET A 59 4.56 9.38 -5.19
C MET A 59 3.65 9.57 -6.40
N ILE A 60 4.18 9.30 -7.57
CA ILE A 60 3.43 9.16 -8.83
C ILE A 60 3.41 7.69 -9.16
N GLN A 61 2.22 7.13 -9.32
CA GLN A 61 2.00 5.78 -9.82
C GLN A 61 1.36 5.90 -11.20
N HIS A 62 2.01 5.34 -12.20
CA HIS A 62 1.55 5.36 -13.58
C HIS A 62 1.34 3.94 -14.08
N ARG A 63 0.21 3.68 -14.70
CA ARG A 63 -0.11 2.42 -15.37
C ARG A 63 -0.53 2.73 -16.78
N PHE A 64 0.08 2.05 -17.73
CA PHE A 64 -0.24 2.15 -19.14
C PHE A 64 -1.47 1.31 -19.51
N GLY A 65 -1.88 1.34 -20.77
CA GLY A 65 -2.85 0.41 -21.32
C GLY A 65 -2.31 -1.01 -21.43
N SER A 66 -3.11 -1.90 -22.01
CA SER A 66 -2.69 -3.28 -22.25
C SER A 66 -1.60 -3.36 -23.32
N ILE A 67 -0.63 -4.25 -23.13
CA ILE A 67 0.44 -4.48 -24.11
C ILE A 67 0.01 -5.41 -25.25
N GLU A 68 -1.22 -5.98 -25.22
CA GLU A 68 -1.71 -7.01 -26.14
C GLU A 68 -1.73 -6.58 -27.62
N ASN A 69 -1.94 -5.29 -27.88
CA ASN A 69 -1.98 -4.75 -29.25
C ASN A 69 -0.58 -4.46 -29.83
N GLY A 70 0.48 -4.68 -29.07
CA GLY A 70 1.87 -4.53 -29.52
C GLY A 70 2.18 -3.12 -30.03
N PHE A 71 2.72 -3.02 -31.22
CA PHE A 71 3.11 -1.74 -31.82
C PHE A 71 1.94 -0.84 -32.24
N TYR A 72 0.71 -1.35 -32.31
CA TYR A 72 -0.43 -0.57 -32.75
C TYR A 72 -0.73 0.62 -31.80
N ASP A 73 -0.67 0.39 -30.51
CA ASP A 73 -0.82 1.39 -29.46
C ASP A 73 0.47 1.60 -28.63
N LEU A 74 1.61 1.28 -29.26
CA LEU A 74 2.96 1.33 -28.69
C LEU A 74 3.00 0.60 -27.31
N PHE A 75 2.53 -0.65 -27.27
CA PHE A 75 2.44 -1.47 -26.07
C PHE A 75 1.62 -0.82 -24.93
N GLY A 76 0.51 -0.18 -25.31
CA GLY A 76 -0.44 0.44 -24.38
C GLY A 76 -0.04 1.84 -23.90
N THR A 77 1.05 2.44 -24.41
CA THR A 77 1.51 3.77 -23.94
C THR A 77 0.58 4.91 -24.34
N ASP A 78 -0.36 4.70 -25.27
CA ASP A 78 -1.39 5.67 -25.66
C ASP A 78 -2.40 5.93 -24.52
N TYR A 79 -2.47 5.06 -23.52
CA TYR A 79 -3.38 5.16 -22.39
C TYR A 79 -2.63 5.24 -21.07
N ALA A 80 -3.16 6.06 -20.15
CA ALA A 80 -2.57 6.23 -18.83
C ALA A 80 -3.60 6.26 -17.72
N ALA A 81 -3.37 5.47 -16.68
CA ALA A 81 -4.00 5.63 -15.38
C ALA A 81 -2.94 6.12 -14.40
N ILE A 82 -3.18 7.28 -13.80
CA ILE A 82 -2.22 7.93 -12.91
C ILE A 82 -2.83 8.10 -11.53
N ARG A 83 -2.04 7.79 -10.50
CA ARG A 83 -2.36 8.12 -9.11
C ARG A 83 -1.25 9.01 -8.54
N TYR A 84 -1.65 10.10 -7.93
CA TYR A 84 -0.81 10.91 -7.07
C TYR A 84 -1.08 10.53 -5.62
N ASP A 85 -0.02 10.39 -4.85
CA ASP A 85 -0.04 9.97 -3.45
C ASP A 85 0.88 10.89 -2.65
N PHE A 86 0.35 11.45 -1.56
CA PHE A 86 1.10 12.24 -0.61
C PHE A 86 0.98 11.58 0.75
N SER A 87 2.09 11.28 1.41
CA SER A 87 2.07 10.70 2.74
C SER A 87 3.10 11.39 3.65
N TYR A 88 2.67 11.73 4.86
CA TYR A 88 3.49 12.43 5.84
C TYR A 88 3.69 11.57 7.09
N GLY A 89 4.95 11.37 7.47
CA GLY A 89 5.32 10.70 8.70
C GLY A 89 5.28 11.66 9.88
N PHE A 90 4.35 11.47 10.80
CA PHE A 90 4.27 12.26 12.02
C PHE A 90 5.32 11.82 13.04
N ASN A 91 5.50 10.53 13.14
CA ASN A 91 6.49 9.90 14.03
C ASN A 91 6.87 8.51 13.47
N ASP A 92 7.63 7.72 14.23
CA ASP A 92 8.07 6.38 13.83
C ASP A 92 6.93 5.34 13.80
N VAL A 93 5.74 5.69 14.30
CA VAL A 93 4.61 4.78 14.47
C VAL A 93 3.56 4.98 13.40
N PHE A 94 3.22 6.21 13.03
CA PHE A 94 2.14 6.44 12.08
C PHE A 94 2.43 7.52 11.04
N ALA A 95 1.81 7.36 9.89
CA ALA A 95 1.79 8.30 8.78
C ALA A 95 0.37 8.44 8.22
N LEU A 96 -0.01 9.66 7.88
CA LEU A 96 -1.25 10.00 7.19
C LEU A 96 -0.93 10.34 5.74
N GLY A 97 -1.81 9.94 4.85
CA GLY A 97 -1.67 10.28 3.45
C GLY A 97 -3.00 10.55 2.75
N ALA A 98 -2.91 11.10 1.57
CA ALA A 98 -4.03 11.34 0.68
C ALA A 98 -3.61 11.06 -0.76
N GLY A 99 -4.54 10.54 -1.55
CA GLY A 99 -4.28 10.20 -2.93
C GLY A 99 -5.41 10.58 -3.87
N ARG A 100 -5.08 10.57 -5.15
CA ARG A 100 -6.06 10.75 -6.22
C ARG A 100 -5.69 9.89 -7.42
N SER A 101 -6.57 8.94 -7.76
CA SER A 101 -6.46 8.11 -8.96
C SER A 101 -7.27 8.69 -10.12
N SER A 102 -6.70 8.70 -11.33
CA SER A 102 -7.46 9.01 -12.55
C SER A 102 -8.34 7.85 -12.99
N PHE A 103 -7.91 6.62 -12.67
CA PHE A 103 -8.72 5.42 -12.83
C PHE A 103 -9.86 5.47 -11.80
N ASP A 104 -11.08 5.28 -12.21
CA ASP A 104 -12.30 5.41 -11.39
C ASP A 104 -12.48 6.76 -10.67
N LYS A 105 -11.63 7.75 -10.97
CA LYS A 105 -11.69 9.10 -10.36
C LYS A 105 -11.79 9.08 -8.84
N VAL A 106 -11.03 8.19 -8.18
CA VAL A 106 -11.05 8.05 -6.72
C VAL A 106 -10.17 9.09 -6.06
N TYR A 107 -10.69 9.78 -5.05
CA TYR A 107 -9.89 10.46 -4.01
C TYR A 107 -9.94 9.63 -2.75
N ASP A 108 -8.85 9.58 -2.03
CA ASP A 108 -8.74 8.79 -0.81
C ASP A 108 -7.89 9.50 0.26
N ILE A 109 -8.14 9.12 1.51
CA ILE A 109 -7.33 9.47 2.66
C ILE A 109 -7.00 8.17 3.39
N PHE A 110 -5.74 7.97 3.72
CA PHE A 110 -5.27 6.75 4.35
C PHE A 110 -4.37 7.00 5.55
N LEU A 111 -4.40 6.05 6.48
CA LEU A 111 -3.56 6.00 7.67
C LEU A 111 -2.76 4.70 7.68
N LYS A 112 -1.46 4.79 7.90
CA LYS A 112 -0.58 3.64 8.18
C LYS A 112 -0.04 3.73 9.60
N THR A 113 -0.23 2.65 10.37
CA THR A 113 0.20 2.58 11.77
C THR A 113 1.03 1.33 12.01
N LYS A 114 2.28 1.48 12.45
CA LYS A 114 3.15 0.38 12.86
C LYS A 114 2.71 -0.11 14.24
N LEU A 115 2.10 -1.30 14.29
CA LEU A 115 1.66 -1.93 15.55
C LEU A 115 2.81 -2.66 16.24
N LEU A 116 3.64 -3.36 15.44
CA LEU A 116 4.84 -4.06 15.92
C LEU A 116 6.00 -3.80 14.97
N ARG A 117 7.20 -3.70 15.51
CA ARG A 117 8.44 -3.54 14.74
C ARG A 117 9.35 -4.73 15.01
N GLN A 118 9.79 -5.38 13.93
CA GLN A 118 10.80 -6.42 14.02
C GLN A 118 12.06 -5.86 14.70
N SER A 119 12.55 -6.57 15.72
CA SER A 119 13.69 -6.12 16.52
C SER A 119 14.56 -7.30 16.95
N LYS A 120 15.79 -6.99 17.35
CA LYS A 120 16.78 -7.88 17.97
C LYS A 120 17.23 -7.29 19.28
N GLY A 121 17.90 -8.10 20.08
CA GLY A 121 18.36 -7.69 21.41
C GLY A 121 17.39 -8.11 22.50
N VAL A 122 17.21 -7.29 23.54
CA VAL A 122 16.38 -7.63 24.70
C VAL A 122 14.89 -7.78 24.37
N LYS A 123 14.37 -6.96 23.45
CA LYS A 123 13.04 -7.17 22.87
C LYS A 123 13.24 -7.79 21.47
N ASN A 124 13.04 -9.10 21.37
CA ASN A 124 13.23 -9.82 20.11
C ASN A 124 11.86 -10.13 19.48
N PHE A 125 11.40 -9.26 18.58
CA PHE A 125 10.19 -9.49 17.80
C PHE A 125 10.58 -10.00 16.40
N PRO A 126 10.13 -11.19 16.02
CA PRO A 126 10.54 -11.80 14.74
C PRO A 126 9.88 -11.18 13.51
N ILE A 127 8.81 -10.39 13.68
CA ILE A 127 8.00 -9.82 12.59
C ILE A 127 7.70 -8.35 12.84
N SER A 128 7.35 -7.62 11.77
CA SER A 128 6.69 -6.32 11.83
C SER A 128 5.23 -6.45 11.46
N VAL A 129 4.37 -5.64 12.09
CA VAL A 129 2.94 -5.57 11.78
C VAL A 129 2.55 -4.11 11.59
N VAL A 130 1.92 -3.82 10.47
CA VAL A 130 1.44 -2.48 10.11
C VAL A 130 -0.03 -2.57 9.76
N LEU A 131 -0.84 -1.66 10.27
CA LEU A 131 -2.22 -1.48 9.91
C LEU A 131 -2.33 -0.37 8.86
N PHE A 132 -3.00 -0.64 7.75
CA PHE A 132 -3.35 0.32 6.72
C PHE A 132 -4.88 0.44 6.66
N ASN A 133 -5.37 1.67 6.83
CA ASN A 133 -6.78 2.00 6.71
C ASN A 133 -6.94 3.11 5.66
N ASP A 134 -7.90 2.95 4.77
CA ASP A 134 -8.14 3.88 3.68
C ASP A 134 -9.65 4.10 3.51
N ILE A 135 -10.01 5.35 3.21
CA ILE A 135 -11.37 5.75 2.85
C ILE A 135 -11.29 6.46 1.50
N GLY A 136 -11.86 5.83 0.48
CA GLY A 136 -11.94 6.35 -0.88
C GLY A 136 -13.33 6.83 -1.25
N ILE A 137 -13.39 7.78 -2.16
CA ILE A 137 -14.61 8.27 -2.76
C ILE A 137 -14.50 8.32 -4.29
N LYS A 138 -15.41 7.65 -5.00
CA LYS A 138 -15.56 7.74 -6.46
C LYS A 138 -16.18 9.09 -6.84
N THR A 139 -15.47 9.91 -7.65
CA THR A 139 -15.88 11.26 -8.02
C THR A 139 -16.17 11.44 -9.50
N ASN A 140 -16.57 10.39 -10.20
CA ASN A 140 -17.01 10.45 -11.58
C ASN A 140 -18.06 11.53 -11.80
N ARG A 141 -18.06 12.18 -12.96
CA ARG A 141 -19.07 13.20 -13.30
C ARG A 141 -20.47 12.60 -13.28
N LYS A 142 -21.48 13.42 -12.96
CA LYS A 142 -22.87 12.96 -12.91
C LYS A 142 -23.35 12.30 -14.22
N SER A 143 -22.86 12.74 -15.37
CA SER A 143 -23.15 12.14 -16.68
C SER A 143 -22.55 10.75 -16.87
N GLU A 144 -21.46 10.46 -16.17
CA GLU A 144 -20.70 9.20 -16.24
C GLU A 144 -21.13 8.20 -15.16
N GLN A 145 -21.96 8.66 -14.20
CA GLN A 145 -22.37 7.82 -13.08
C GLN A 145 -23.59 6.97 -13.42
N THR A 146 -23.59 5.75 -12.92
CA THR A 146 -24.81 4.95 -12.88
C THR A 146 -25.89 5.65 -12.05
N PRO A 147 -27.19 5.40 -12.31
CA PRO A 147 -28.28 6.00 -11.51
C PRO A 147 -28.07 5.83 -9.99
N ALA A 148 -27.68 4.64 -9.55
CA ALA A 148 -27.44 4.34 -8.13
C ALA A 148 -26.32 5.19 -7.49
N LEU A 149 -25.27 5.55 -8.23
CA LEU A 149 -24.22 6.46 -7.75
C LEU A 149 -24.70 7.91 -7.64
N LYS A 150 -25.74 8.29 -8.42
CA LYS A 150 -26.31 9.65 -8.39
C LYS A 150 -27.20 9.88 -7.18
N GLU A 151 -27.89 8.84 -6.71
CA GLU A 151 -28.95 8.94 -5.70
C GLU A 151 -28.41 9.30 -4.31
N ASN A 152 -27.24 8.72 -3.93
CA ASN A 152 -26.73 8.92 -2.58
C ASN A 152 -25.20 9.08 -2.55
N PHE A 153 -24.71 10.08 -1.82
CA PHE A 153 -23.31 10.31 -1.61
C PHE A 153 -22.59 9.08 -0.99
N SER A 154 -23.23 8.43 -0.03
CA SER A 154 -22.67 7.26 0.65
C SER A 154 -22.35 6.11 -0.30
N ASN A 155 -23.09 5.99 -1.41
CA ASN A 155 -22.87 4.93 -2.41
C ASN A 155 -21.53 5.03 -3.13
N ARG A 156 -20.84 6.17 -3.02
CA ARG A 156 -19.53 6.40 -3.64
C ARG A 156 -18.36 6.01 -2.75
N LEU A 157 -18.63 5.67 -1.48
CA LEU A 157 -17.60 5.43 -0.49
C LEU A 157 -17.09 3.99 -0.57
N LEU A 158 -15.76 3.87 -0.44
CA LEU A 158 -15.00 2.64 -0.36
C LEU A 158 -14.17 2.68 0.93
N TYR A 159 -14.04 1.55 1.60
CA TYR A 159 -13.24 1.42 2.81
C TYR A 159 -12.31 0.23 2.66
N ILE A 160 -11.03 0.43 2.91
CA ILE A 160 -10.01 -0.62 2.81
C ILE A 160 -9.31 -0.73 4.15
N ASN A 161 -9.29 -1.93 4.68
CA ASN A 161 -8.57 -2.27 5.90
C ASN A 161 -7.61 -3.42 5.58
N GLN A 162 -6.32 -3.19 5.76
CA GLN A 162 -5.28 -4.16 5.44
C GLN A 162 -4.32 -4.28 6.61
N LEU A 163 -4.08 -5.50 7.06
CA LEU A 163 -3.03 -5.80 8.02
C LEU A 163 -1.81 -6.31 7.23
N ILE A 164 -0.69 -5.63 7.38
CA ILE A 164 0.56 -5.97 6.70
C ILE A 164 1.46 -6.64 7.73
N ILE A 165 1.68 -7.94 7.58
CA ILE A 165 2.51 -8.74 8.47
C ILE A 165 3.73 -9.19 7.68
N GLY A 166 4.91 -8.80 8.08
CA GLY A 166 6.09 -9.15 7.31
C GLY A 166 7.36 -9.28 8.13
N ARG A 167 8.38 -9.80 7.46
CA ARG A 167 9.69 -10.06 8.04
C ARG A 167 10.80 -9.80 7.03
N LYS A 168 11.83 -9.13 7.49
CA LYS A 168 13.13 -9.11 6.83
C LYS A 168 13.91 -10.32 7.33
N PHE A 169 14.01 -11.36 6.48
CA PHE A 169 14.67 -12.63 6.84
C PHE A 169 16.18 -12.49 6.91
N ASN A 170 16.73 -11.72 5.99
CA ASN A 170 18.15 -11.43 5.91
C ASN A 170 18.37 -10.08 5.20
N ARG A 171 19.64 -9.76 4.87
CA ARG A 171 19.99 -8.50 4.18
C ARG A 171 19.29 -8.35 2.83
N ASN A 172 18.97 -9.45 2.14
CA ASN A 172 18.46 -9.43 0.78
C ASN A 172 16.98 -9.74 0.67
N LEU A 173 16.43 -10.63 1.52
CA LEU A 173 15.05 -11.13 1.40
C LEU A 173 14.14 -10.54 2.46
N SER A 174 13.05 -9.95 2.00
CA SER A 174 11.90 -9.51 2.82
C SER A 174 10.61 -10.05 2.22
N LEU A 175 9.73 -10.60 3.05
CA LEU A 175 8.43 -11.12 2.65
C LEU A 175 7.35 -10.55 3.58
N GLN A 176 6.14 -10.42 3.05
CA GLN A 176 4.96 -9.99 3.81
C GLN A 176 3.68 -10.65 3.32
N VAL A 177 2.70 -10.74 4.20
CA VAL A 177 1.33 -11.20 3.94
C VAL A 177 0.39 -10.05 4.26
N LEU A 178 -0.66 -9.90 3.46
CA LEU A 178 -1.57 -8.75 3.52
C LEU A 178 -3.03 -9.22 3.53
N PRO A 179 -3.55 -9.77 4.66
CA PRO A 179 -4.99 -9.95 4.81
C PRO A 179 -5.68 -8.59 4.68
N THR A 180 -6.64 -8.51 3.78
CA THR A 180 -7.32 -7.28 3.37
C THR A 180 -8.83 -7.48 3.40
N VAL A 181 -9.55 -6.49 3.92
CA VAL A 181 -11.00 -6.40 3.83
C VAL A 181 -11.35 -5.08 3.16
N ILE A 182 -12.10 -5.18 2.07
CA ILE A 182 -12.61 -4.04 1.32
C ILE A 182 -14.13 -3.99 1.50
N HIS A 183 -14.65 -2.83 1.86
CA HIS A 183 -16.09 -2.58 1.91
C HIS A 183 -16.47 -1.51 0.91
N ARG A 184 -17.48 -1.81 0.07
CA ARG A 184 -18.11 -0.88 -0.86
C ARG A 184 -19.56 -0.66 -0.49
N ASN A 185 -19.99 0.58 -0.44
CA ASN A 185 -21.36 0.91 -0.07
C ASN A 185 -22.37 0.62 -1.19
N LEU A 186 -21.91 0.52 -2.43
CA LEU A 186 -22.74 0.19 -3.58
C LEU A 186 -22.30 -1.13 -4.21
N VAL A 187 -23.26 -2.01 -4.44
CA VAL A 187 -23.17 -3.18 -5.33
C VAL A 187 -24.17 -2.98 -6.47
N LEU A 188 -23.83 -3.46 -7.65
CA LEU A 188 -24.65 -3.24 -8.86
C LEU A 188 -25.62 -4.40 -9.09
N THR A 189 -25.31 -5.57 -8.57
CA THR A 189 -26.14 -6.79 -8.69
C THR A 189 -26.41 -7.39 -7.32
N PRO A 190 -27.53 -8.11 -7.13
CA PRO A 190 -27.85 -8.77 -5.86
C PRO A 190 -26.83 -9.85 -5.43
N ASP A 191 -26.10 -10.42 -6.38
CA ASP A 191 -25.12 -11.48 -6.12
C ASP A 191 -23.76 -10.93 -5.66
N GLU A 192 -23.53 -9.63 -5.85
CA GLU A 192 -22.32 -8.97 -5.41
C GLU A 192 -22.35 -8.70 -3.90
N LYS A 193 -21.20 -8.87 -3.27
CA LYS A 193 -21.02 -8.58 -1.84
C LYS A 193 -20.55 -7.15 -1.62
N HIS A 194 -21.10 -6.52 -0.57
CA HIS A 194 -20.59 -5.24 -0.08
C HIS A 194 -19.19 -5.36 0.55
N GLN A 195 -18.90 -6.50 1.14
CA GLN A 195 -17.65 -6.76 1.83
C GLN A 195 -16.89 -7.88 1.11
N LEU A 196 -15.67 -7.61 0.76
CA LEU A 196 -14.77 -8.49 0.03
C LEU A 196 -13.52 -8.73 0.86
N ALA A 197 -13.16 -9.99 1.03
CA ALA A 197 -11.94 -10.41 1.72
C ALA A 197 -10.91 -10.89 0.70
N SER A 198 -9.65 -10.57 0.97
CA SER A 198 -8.52 -10.94 0.10
C SER A 198 -7.29 -11.26 0.93
N LEU A 199 -6.45 -12.14 0.43
CA LEU A 199 -5.15 -12.45 0.99
C LEU A 199 -4.05 -12.09 -0.01
N GLY A 200 -3.23 -11.12 0.36
CA GLY A 200 -2.08 -10.68 -0.42
C GLY A 200 -0.77 -11.30 0.06
N PHE A 201 0.14 -11.51 -0.86
CA PHE A 201 1.54 -11.89 -0.62
C PHE A 201 2.42 -10.91 -1.37
N ALA A 202 3.47 -10.41 -0.73
CA ALA A 202 4.42 -9.56 -1.40
C ALA A 202 5.83 -9.81 -0.89
N GLY A 203 6.80 -9.61 -1.77
CA GLY A 203 8.19 -9.86 -1.46
C GLY A 203 9.15 -8.97 -2.22
N ARG A 204 10.34 -8.84 -1.65
CA ARG A 204 11.47 -8.15 -2.24
C ARG A 204 12.73 -8.98 -2.09
N TYR A 205 13.48 -9.08 -3.19
CA TYR A 205 14.83 -9.62 -3.19
C TYR A 205 15.83 -8.55 -3.64
N LYS A 206 16.72 -8.15 -2.74
CA LYS A 206 17.75 -7.15 -2.99
C LYS A 206 18.92 -7.80 -3.71
N ILE A 207 19.25 -7.31 -4.90
CA ILE A 207 20.39 -7.78 -5.70
C ILE A 207 21.64 -6.97 -5.38
N THR A 208 21.50 -5.64 -5.41
CA THR A 208 22.55 -4.69 -5.00
C THR A 208 22.03 -3.72 -3.96
N ASN A 209 22.83 -2.79 -3.47
CA ASN A 209 22.33 -1.75 -2.56
C ASN A 209 21.27 -0.85 -3.21
N GLN A 210 21.35 -0.65 -4.51
CA GLN A 210 20.45 0.23 -5.27
C GLN A 210 19.33 -0.55 -5.95
N PHE A 211 19.55 -1.82 -6.34
CA PHE A 211 18.64 -2.59 -7.18
C PHE A 211 18.00 -3.75 -6.41
N SER A 212 16.67 -3.90 -6.55
CA SER A 212 15.94 -5.06 -6.02
C SER A 212 14.83 -5.49 -6.98
N ILE A 213 14.46 -6.76 -6.91
CA ILE A 213 13.29 -7.33 -7.59
C ILE A 213 12.15 -7.43 -6.58
N ASN A 214 10.95 -7.12 -7.02
CA ASN A 214 9.73 -7.15 -6.23
C ASN A 214 8.64 -7.94 -6.93
N ALA A 215 7.77 -8.54 -6.13
CA ALA A 215 6.54 -9.16 -6.63
C ALA A 215 5.45 -9.03 -5.58
N ASP A 216 4.21 -8.94 -6.05
CA ASP A 216 3.01 -9.12 -5.23
C ASP A 216 1.96 -9.97 -5.94
N TYR A 217 1.10 -10.61 -5.14
CA TYR A 217 0.02 -11.47 -5.58
C TYR A 217 -1.14 -11.40 -4.60
N PHE A 218 -2.37 -11.21 -5.10
CA PHE A 218 -3.57 -11.15 -4.27
C PHE A 218 -4.58 -12.20 -4.71
N ILE A 219 -5.13 -12.90 -3.71
CA ILE A 219 -6.15 -13.93 -3.86
C ILE A 219 -7.41 -13.43 -3.16
N PRO A 220 -8.43 -12.99 -3.89
CA PRO A 220 -9.75 -12.76 -3.31
C PRO A 220 -10.30 -14.06 -2.77
N LEU A 221 -10.88 -14.00 -1.56
CA LEU A 221 -11.43 -15.15 -0.85
C LEU A 221 -12.94 -15.31 -1.09
N ASP A 222 -13.57 -14.27 -1.59
CA ASP A 222 -14.99 -14.22 -1.93
C ASP A 222 -15.21 -14.47 -3.43
N ASN A 223 -16.41 -14.94 -3.77
CA ASN A 223 -16.84 -15.05 -5.16
C ASN A 223 -16.96 -13.64 -5.75
N ARG A 224 -16.39 -13.46 -6.92
CA ARG A 224 -16.43 -12.21 -7.69
C ARG A 224 -16.79 -12.51 -9.15
N ASP A 225 -17.02 -11.47 -9.93
CA ASP A 225 -17.24 -11.59 -11.38
C ASP A 225 -16.11 -12.38 -12.04
N SER A 226 -16.47 -13.33 -12.90
CA SER A 226 -15.56 -14.22 -13.64
C SER A 226 -14.59 -13.48 -14.57
N ASN A 227 -14.89 -12.23 -14.91
CA ASN A 227 -14.04 -11.36 -15.72
C ASN A 227 -12.77 -10.91 -14.98
N TYR A 228 -12.77 -10.96 -13.66
CA TYR A 228 -11.62 -10.57 -12.85
C TYR A 228 -10.74 -11.78 -12.49
N LYS A 229 -9.43 -11.54 -12.45
CA LYS A 229 -8.39 -12.54 -12.15
C LYS A 229 -7.69 -12.20 -10.84
N ASN A 230 -6.99 -13.17 -10.26
CA ASN A 230 -6.11 -12.88 -9.15
C ASN A 230 -5.08 -11.85 -9.57
N SER A 231 -4.91 -10.80 -8.75
CA SER A 231 -3.98 -9.73 -9.08
C SER A 231 -2.54 -10.18 -8.88
N PHE A 232 -1.68 -9.79 -9.79
CA PHE A 232 -0.23 -9.90 -9.58
C PHE A 232 0.50 -8.71 -10.18
N ALA A 233 1.67 -8.43 -9.62
CA ALA A 233 2.66 -7.56 -10.22
C ALA A 233 4.06 -8.11 -9.96
N VAL A 234 4.95 -7.93 -10.93
CA VAL A 234 6.36 -8.22 -10.81
C VAL A 234 7.15 -7.05 -11.39
N GLY A 235 8.21 -6.67 -10.73
CA GLY A 235 8.99 -5.53 -11.16
C GLY A 235 10.32 -5.40 -10.44
N PHE A 236 10.93 -4.25 -10.60
CA PHE A 236 12.19 -3.93 -9.96
C PHE A 236 12.21 -2.50 -9.44
N ASP A 237 13.01 -2.28 -8.40
CA ASP A 237 13.28 -0.97 -7.83
C ASP A 237 14.71 -0.56 -8.12
N TYR A 238 14.87 0.74 -8.40
CA TYR A 238 16.16 1.42 -8.41
C TYR A 238 16.11 2.62 -7.48
N GLU A 239 17.01 2.67 -6.51
CA GLU A 239 17.10 3.73 -5.51
C GLU A 239 18.29 4.63 -5.78
N THR A 240 18.04 5.93 -5.83
CA THR A 240 19.06 6.98 -5.88
C THR A 240 18.81 7.91 -4.70
N GLY A 241 19.75 8.13 -3.84
CA GLY A 241 19.78 9.02 -2.65
C GLY A 241 18.56 9.84 -2.19
N GLY A 242 17.47 9.91 -2.91
CA GLY A 242 16.25 10.65 -2.55
C GLY A 242 15.02 10.25 -3.37
N HIS A 243 15.22 9.36 -4.36
CA HIS A 243 14.15 8.85 -5.21
C HIS A 243 14.17 7.33 -5.23
N VAL A 244 12.99 6.74 -5.30
CA VAL A 244 12.82 5.32 -5.61
C VAL A 244 12.02 5.22 -6.91
N PHE A 245 12.63 4.60 -7.90
CA PHE A 245 12.02 4.29 -9.19
C PHE A 245 11.64 2.81 -9.19
N GLN A 246 10.40 2.51 -9.49
CA GLN A 246 9.90 1.14 -9.63
C GLN A 246 9.33 0.99 -11.03
N VAL A 247 9.69 -0.07 -11.74
CA VAL A 247 9.07 -0.45 -13.02
C VAL A 247 8.49 -1.84 -12.85
N MET A 248 7.28 -2.05 -13.35
CA MET A 248 6.55 -3.31 -13.13
C MET A 248 5.68 -3.70 -14.30
N LEU A 249 5.40 -4.98 -14.38
CA LEU A 249 4.37 -5.60 -15.20
C LEU A 249 3.29 -6.14 -14.26
N SER A 250 2.04 -5.83 -14.53
CA SER A 250 0.89 -6.24 -13.73
C SER A 250 -0.27 -6.68 -14.62
N ASN A 251 -1.18 -7.47 -14.08
CA ASN A 251 -2.47 -7.75 -14.71
C ASN A 251 -3.60 -6.81 -14.26
N ALA A 252 -3.26 -5.77 -13.51
CA ALA A 252 -4.21 -4.72 -13.09
C ALA A 252 -3.76 -3.36 -13.59
N GLN A 253 -4.67 -2.62 -14.22
CA GLN A 253 -4.41 -1.27 -14.72
C GLN A 253 -4.62 -0.19 -13.65
N GLY A 254 -5.55 -0.40 -12.72
CA GLY A 254 -5.84 0.58 -11.67
C GLY A 254 -4.78 0.56 -10.56
N PRO A 255 -4.20 1.71 -10.17
CA PRO A 255 -3.18 1.77 -9.12
C PRO A 255 -3.74 1.89 -7.69
N TYR A 256 -5.05 1.97 -7.51
CA TYR A 256 -5.73 2.05 -6.21
C TYR A 256 -6.07 0.64 -5.69
N GLU A 257 -6.03 0.42 -4.39
CA GLU A 257 -6.16 -0.90 -3.76
C GLU A 257 -7.40 -1.67 -4.21
N PHE A 258 -8.56 -1.02 -4.21
CA PHE A 258 -9.80 -1.62 -4.69
C PHE A 258 -9.64 -2.13 -6.13
N THR A 259 -9.07 -1.31 -7.01
CA THR A 259 -8.99 -1.60 -8.44
C THR A 259 -8.00 -2.72 -8.77
N PHE A 260 -6.84 -2.78 -8.11
CA PHE A 260 -5.91 -3.86 -8.41
C PHE A 260 -6.22 -5.15 -7.64
N ILE A 261 -6.85 -5.11 -6.47
CA ILE A 261 -7.20 -6.32 -5.72
C ILE A 261 -8.46 -6.97 -6.30
N GLU A 262 -9.52 -6.18 -6.56
CA GLU A 262 -10.83 -6.69 -6.90
C GLU A 262 -11.13 -6.68 -8.41
N GLU A 263 -10.57 -5.73 -9.15
CA GLU A 263 -10.91 -5.48 -10.56
C GLU A 263 -9.75 -5.77 -11.52
N ALA A 264 -8.78 -6.61 -11.12
CA ALA A 264 -7.70 -7.04 -12.00
C ALA A 264 -8.27 -7.89 -13.16
N ASN A 265 -8.20 -7.38 -14.39
CA ASN A 265 -8.84 -7.95 -15.57
C ASN A 265 -7.85 -8.42 -16.65
N GLY A 266 -6.55 -8.29 -16.39
CA GLY A 266 -5.52 -8.76 -17.27
C GLY A 266 -5.37 -10.28 -17.24
N ASP A 267 -5.09 -10.86 -18.40
CA ASP A 267 -4.88 -12.29 -18.56
C ASP A 267 -3.53 -12.53 -19.26
N PRO A 268 -2.55 -13.12 -18.57
CA PRO A 268 -1.24 -13.40 -19.16
C PRO A 268 -1.31 -14.31 -20.38
N SER A 269 -2.33 -15.18 -20.47
CA SER A 269 -2.45 -16.13 -21.59
C SER A 269 -2.84 -15.45 -22.88
N SER A 270 -3.53 -14.32 -22.83
CA SER A 270 -3.88 -13.49 -23.97
C SER A 270 -2.89 -12.34 -24.22
N GLY A 271 -1.89 -12.15 -23.35
CA GLY A 271 -0.99 -11.00 -23.39
C GLY A 271 -1.60 -9.72 -22.83
N LYS A 272 -2.80 -9.77 -22.25
CA LYS A 272 -3.44 -8.61 -21.61
C LYS A 272 -2.78 -8.30 -20.26
N LEU A 273 -1.68 -7.58 -20.34
CA LEU A 273 -0.88 -7.13 -19.22
C LEU A 273 -0.62 -5.62 -19.32
N TYR A 274 -0.27 -5.01 -18.23
CA TYR A 274 -0.10 -3.57 -18.11
C TYR A 274 1.30 -3.25 -17.58
N LEU A 275 2.04 -2.45 -18.36
CA LEU A 275 3.28 -1.84 -17.87
C LEU A 275 2.94 -0.70 -16.92
N GLY A 276 3.79 -0.49 -15.94
CA GLY A 276 3.65 0.60 -15.02
C GLY A 276 4.95 1.01 -14.36
N PHE A 277 4.94 2.19 -13.77
CA PHE A 277 6.02 2.63 -12.92
C PHE A 277 5.51 3.43 -11.71
N ASN A 278 6.28 3.43 -10.65
CA ASN A 278 6.11 4.34 -9.53
C ASN A 278 7.40 5.16 -9.37
N ILE A 279 7.25 6.45 -9.12
CA ILE A 279 8.35 7.33 -8.75
C ILE A 279 7.99 7.99 -7.43
N SER A 280 8.82 7.79 -6.42
CA SER A 280 8.64 8.44 -5.13
C SER A 280 9.81 9.34 -4.79
N ARG A 281 9.50 10.46 -4.12
CA ARG A 281 10.48 11.40 -3.58
C ARG A 281 10.12 11.79 -2.15
N ALA A 282 11.12 11.78 -1.29
CA ALA A 282 11.02 12.21 0.09
C ALA A 282 11.51 13.66 0.25
N PHE A 283 10.72 14.48 0.97
CA PHE A 283 11.06 15.86 1.33
C PHE A 283 11.12 15.93 2.85
N SER A 284 12.30 16.22 3.39
CA SER A 284 12.50 16.36 4.84
C SER A 284 12.21 17.79 5.29
N PHE A 285 11.34 17.95 6.28
CA PHE A 285 11.08 19.21 6.98
C PHE A 285 11.79 19.27 8.34
N LYS A 286 12.86 18.47 8.53
CA LYS A 286 13.75 18.69 9.66
C LYS A 286 14.41 20.03 9.44
N GLY A 287 14.19 21.01 10.37
CA GLY A 287 14.97 22.22 10.42
C GLY A 287 16.45 21.84 10.46
N ASN A 288 17.30 22.63 9.84
CA ASN A 288 18.73 22.56 10.10
C ASN A 288 18.95 22.92 11.57
N ASP A 289 18.90 21.94 12.47
CA ASP A 289 19.52 22.03 13.79
C ASP A 289 21.05 21.92 13.62
N SER A 290 21.59 22.65 12.65
CA SER A 290 23.01 22.94 12.55
C SER A 290 23.25 24.24 13.28
N GLU A 291 23.35 24.18 14.59
CA GLU A 291 24.12 25.14 15.38
C GLU A 291 24.09 24.70 16.85
N THR A 292 24.99 23.80 17.19
CA THR A 292 25.73 23.93 18.46
C THR A 292 27.05 23.20 18.25
N TRP A 293 28.06 24.03 18.21
CA TRP A 293 29.49 23.75 18.26
C TRP A 293 29.88 22.97 19.52
#